data_ab8a0bc2db4b8af3ac68c7fcc1b6df62
#
_entry.id   ab8a0bc2db4b8af3ac68c7fcc1b6df62
#
_cell.length_a   1.000
_cell.length_b   1.000
_cell.length_c   1.000
_cell.angle_alpha   90.00
_cell.angle_beta   90.00
_cell.angle_gamma   90.00
#
_symmetry.space_group_name_H-M   'P 1'
#
loop_
_entity.id
_entity.type
_entity.pdbx_description
1 polymer ?
#
loop_
_entity_poly.entity_id
_entity_poly.type
_entity_poly.pdbx_seq_one_letter_code
_entity_poly.pdbx_strand_id
1 'polypeptide(L)'
;MIENAGIDYKELYLQMQSAVVALSKTLEEIQKENKNLKEENEYLKRKLFGTKSETSKSLGFEQLSLFDEAEAEANPDEEQFILEEVKFNKKKKYKGQLDDKLSKLPHIEVIMTLPESELVCPVCNSKLVPVGKKFVRHEIEFVPAKLKVRDVYTTTYECRKCRANGKSVMKSPGIPEPVIPHSYASAESVAFVMKQKFVNGVPLYRQESEWKQMGLDLSRTTMANWIIYSSEHWLKPLTDRMHGILLESKHAHADETPVQVLNEPGKKATTKSYMWVYSSIKESSYPIRLFVYAPNRCGYNPQIFFNGFHGTVISDAYSGYNNIEGCVNAYCWAHARRKFRDSLPNNLENAENTLPIIAMNKIKKLFAIEKEIEALSPDKKVKIRQLKSKPLIDDFFSWCKSNQNATASAKLSRAFKYVLNHEEGLRQYLYDGYIPMTNSLDERVIRPFTTGRKNWLFSASVSGAESSANAYSIIEIAKANGLDPYKYLTTIFTYLPSQDLIKNPEIIDEFLPWSKFVQKNCK
;
A
#
# COMPACT_ATOMS: atom_id res chain seq x y z
N MET A 1 36.22 -52.42 69.27
CA MET A 1 36.55 -52.83 67.89
C MET A 1 35.70 -51.97 66.97
N ILE A 2 36.33 -51.05 66.37
CA ILE A 2 35.68 -50.18 65.40
C ILE A 2 36.01 -50.77 64.01
N GLU A 3 35.02 -51.40 63.38
CA GLU A 3 35.15 -51.89 61.99
C GLU A 3 35.43 -50.73 61.04
N ASN A 4 36.60 -50.73 60.40
CA ASN A 4 36.94 -49.90 59.28
C ASN A 4 36.07 -50.33 58.06
N ALA A 5 34.99 -49.64 57.79
CA ALA A 5 34.31 -49.77 56.53
C ALA A 5 35.27 -49.25 55.41
N GLY A 6 35.82 -50.23 54.66
CA GLY A 6 36.72 -49.91 53.53
C GLY A 6 35.99 -49.05 52.47
N ILE A 7 36.34 -47.80 52.39
CA ILE A 7 35.84 -46.89 51.30
C ILE A 7 36.47 -47.39 50.00
N ASP A 8 35.67 -47.87 49.08
CA ASP A 8 36.16 -48.20 47.73
C ASP A 8 36.43 -46.88 46.93
N TYR A 9 37.68 -46.45 47.00
CA TYR A 9 38.19 -45.26 46.35
C TYR A 9 38.02 -45.29 44.81
N LYS A 10 37.90 -46.46 44.22
CA LYS A 10 37.70 -46.66 42.80
C LYS A 10 36.26 -46.33 42.39
N GLU A 11 35.30 -46.74 43.18
CA GLU A 11 33.90 -46.44 42.99
C GLU A 11 33.61 -44.91 43.19
N LEU A 12 34.22 -44.35 44.27
CA LEU A 12 34.15 -42.93 44.54
C LEU A 12 34.78 -42.09 43.40
N TYR A 13 35.90 -42.53 42.81
CA TYR A 13 36.53 -41.86 41.66
C TYR A 13 35.66 -41.89 40.40
N LEU A 14 35.02 -43.04 40.13
CA LEU A 14 34.08 -43.15 38.98
C LEU A 14 32.82 -42.28 39.15
N GLN A 15 32.29 -42.18 40.36
CA GLN A 15 31.18 -41.29 40.70
C GLN A 15 31.59 -39.82 40.56
N MET A 16 32.77 -39.45 41.03
CA MET A 16 33.29 -38.08 40.81
C MET A 16 33.51 -37.77 39.32
N GLN A 17 34.04 -38.68 38.52
CA GLN A 17 34.17 -38.49 37.09
C GLN A 17 32.81 -38.31 36.40
N SER A 18 31.82 -39.09 36.73
CA SER A 18 30.47 -38.96 36.17
C SER A 18 29.81 -37.66 36.60
N ALA A 19 30.00 -37.20 37.82
CA ALA A 19 29.51 -35.90 38.31
C ALA A 19 30.21 -34.73 37.63
N VAL A 20 31.52 -34.81 37.38
CA VAL A 20 32.26 -33.77 36.63
C VAL A 20 31.78 -33.68 35.19
N VAL A 21 31.53 -34.80 34.51
CA VAL A 21 31.00 -34.80 33.14
C VAL A 21 29.57 -34.23 33.12
N ALA A 22 28.74 -34.60 34.08
CA ALA A 22 27.38 -34.05 34.19
C ALA A 22 27.39 -32.52 34.44
N LEU A 23 28.26 -32.07 35.37
CA LEU A 23 28.45 -30.65 35.68
C LEU A 23 29.00 -29.85 34.47
N SER A 24 29.93 -30.40 33.70
CA SER A 24 30.44 -29.77 32.49
C SER A 24 29.32 -29.58 31.43
N LYS A 25 28.48 -30.59 31.29
CA LYS A 25 27.34 -30.53 30.35
C LYS A 25 26.30 -29.48 30.76
N THR A 26 25.94 -29.44 32.04
CA THR A 26 25.03 -28.40 32.57
C THR A 26 25.64 -27.00 32.47
N LEU A 27 26.93 -26.85 32.64
CA LEU A 27 27.64 -25.58 32.50
C LEU A 27 27.65 -25.09 31.07
N GLU A 28 27.81 -25.98 30.09
CA GLU A 28 27.68 -25.63 28.65
C GLU A 28 26.24 -25.21 28.29
N GLU A 29 25.24 -25.91 28.84
CA GLU A 29 23.82 -25.55 28.64
C GLU A 29 23.50 -24.17 29.24
N ILE A 30 23.94 -23.89 30.47
CA ILE A 30 23.77 -22.58 31.13
C ILE A 30 24.53 -21.48 30.39
N GLN A 31 25.75 -21.74 29.90
CA GLN A 31 26.50 -20.75 29.10
C GLN A 31 25.78 -20.42 27.82
N LYS A 32 25.18 -21.40 27.14
CA LYS A 32 24.40 -21.21 25.92
C LYS A 32 23.12 -20.41 26.19
N GLU A 33 22.43 -20.72 27.30
CA GLU A 33 21.22 -19.98 27.69
C GLU A 33 21.53 -18.54 28.12
N ASN A 34 22.63 -18.30 28.86
CA ASN A 34 23.10 -16.95 29.19
C ASN A 34 23.48 -16.13 27.94
N LYS A 35 24.08 -16.75 26.93
CA LYS A 35 24.39 -16.10 25.67
C LYS A 35 23.10 -15.68 24.94
N ASN A 36 22.12 -16.56 24.87
CA ASN A 36 20.81 -16.26 24.24
C ASN A 36 20.07 -15.14 24.98
N LEU A 37 20.06 -15.18 26.33
CA LEU A 37 19.44 -14.14 27.17
C LEU A 37 20.16 -12.76 27.04
N LYS A 38 21.48 -12.74 26.88
CA LYS A 38 22.22 -11.50 26.62
C LYS A 38 21.87 -10.93 25.25
N GLU A 39 21.79 -11.76 24.23
CA GLU A 39 21.40 -11.34 22.87
C GLU A 39 19.97 -10.80 22.86
N GLU A 40 19.04 -11.45 23.57
CA GLU A 40 17.65 -11.00 23.70
C GLU A 40 17.55 -9.67 24.49
N ASN A 41 18.31 -9.52 25.57
CA ASN A 41 18.37 -8.29 26.35
C ASN A 41 18.97 -7.12 25.54
N GLU A 42 20.01 -7.36 24.74
CA GLU A 42 20.54 -6.33 23.84
C GLU A 42 19.55 -5.95 22.75
N TYR A 43 18.84 -6.90 22.18
CA TYR A 43 17.78 -6.62 21.22
C TYR A 43 16.66 -5.78 21.85
N LEU A 44 16.18 -6.15 23.04
CA LEU A 44 15.14 -5.40 23.76
C LEU A 44 15.62 -4.00 24.17
N LYS A 45 16.88 -3.84 24.60
CA LYS A 45 17.47 -2.53 24.90
C LYS A 45 17.55 -1.65 23.67
N ARG A 46 17.97 -2.18 22.51
CA ARG A 46 17.97 -1.40 21.24
C ARG A 46 16.55 -1.03 20.81
N LYS A 47 15.58 -1.93 21.00
CA LYS A 47 14.17 -1.66 20.67
C LYS A 47 13.53 -0.60 21.58
N LEU A 48 13.92 -0.52 22.84
CA LEU A 48 13.37 0.39 23.85
C LEU A 48 14.14 1.73 23.95
N PHE A 49 15.44 1.71 23.76
CA PHE A 49 16.33 2.85 24.04
C PHE A 49 17.21 3.30 22.86
N GLY A 50 17.04 2.73 21.67
CA GLY A 50 17.72 3.17 20.46
C GLY A 50 17.41 4.64 20.18
N THR A 51 18.43 5.47 19.98
CA THR A 51 18.30 6.91 19.77
C THR A 51 17.40 7.23 18.57
N LYS A 52 16.30 7.91 18.85
CA LYS A 52 15.42 8.52 17.85
C LYS A 52 16.06 9.82 17.34
N SER A 53 16.99 9.77 16.40
CA SER A 53 17.53 10.97 15.78
C SER A 53 17.22 10.98 14.30
N GLU A 54 16.68 12.11 13.81
CA GLU A 54 16.31 12.34 12.41
C GLU A 54 17.53 12.56 11.46
N THR A 55 18.74 12.42 11.95
CA THR A 55 19.96 12.63 11.15
C THR A 55 20.79 11.36 11.04
N SER A 56 20.64 10.66 9.92
CA SER A 56 21.45 9.52 9.52
C SER A 56 22.77 9.97 8.88
N LYS A 57 23.80 10.28 9.66
CA LYS A 57 25.12 10.60 9.10
C LYS A 57 26.33 10.01 9.83
N SER A 58 26.21 8.97 10.61
CA SER A 58 27.41 8.50 11.30
C SER A 58 27.57 7.03 11.61
N LEU A 59 26.89 6.12 10.96
CA LEU A 59 27.26 4.68 11.05
C LEU A 59 26.66 4.00 9.81
N GLY A 60 27.48 3.37 8.98
CA GLY A 60 27.12 2.72 7.71
C GLY A 60 26.12 1.55 7.77
N PHE A 61 25.05 1.71 8.52
CA PHE A 61 23.91 0.84 8.58
C PHE A 61 22.67 1.66 8.26
N GLU A 62 21.93 1.26 7.24
CA GLU A 62 20.66 1.86 6.89
C GLU A 62 19.72 1.81 8.09
N GLN A 63 19.31 3.00 8.52
CA GLN A 63 18.36 3.22 9.58
C GLN A 63 17.01 2.69 9.11
N LEU A 64 16.53 1.60 9.70
CA LEU A 64 15.14 1.18 9.60
C LEU A 64 14.30 2.36 10.06
N SER A 65 13.55 2.96 9.13
CA SER A 65 12.67 4.08 9.42
C SER A 65 11.70 3.70 10.55
N LEU A 66 11.70 4.49 11.62
CA LEU A 66 10.85 4.28 12.80
C LEU A 66 9.36 4.50 12.49
N PHE A 67 9.04 4.89 11.26
CA PHE A 67 7.71 5.31 10.83
C PHE A 67 6.97 4.28 10.02
N ASP A 68 7.55 3.10 9.77
CA ASP A 68 6.99 2.22 8.78
C ASP A 68 6.99 0.74 9.20
N GLU A 69 5.96 0.32 9.95
CA GLU A 69 5.69 -1.12 10.10
C GLU A 69 5.41 -1.76 8.74
N ALA A 70 4.84 -1.02 7.78
CA ALA A 70 4.64 -1.48 6.42
C ALA A 70 5.93 -1.41 5.60
N GLU A 71 6.85 -0.46 5.86
CA GLU A 71 8.20 -0.46 5.29
C GLU A 71 9.11 -1.48 5.97
N ALA A 72 8.89 -1.82 7.24
CA ALA A 72 9.55 -2.94 7.90
C ALA A 72 8.96 -4.29 7.45
N GLU A 73 7.71 -4.31 7.04
CA GLU A 73 7.00 -5.47 6.49
C GLU A 73 7.01 -5.51 4.97
N ALA A 74 6.87 -4.35 4.30
CA ALA A 74 7.13 -4.21 2.87
C ALA A 74 8.63 -4.31 2.63
N ASN A 75 9.02 -4.97 1.59
CA ASN A 75 10.42 -5.14 1.27
C ASN A 75 10.95 -3.93 0.46
N PRO A 76 11.50 -2.88 1.08
CA PRO A 76 12.17 -1.79 0.36
C PRO A 76 13.42 -2.29 -0.36
N ASP A 77 13.93 -3.46 0.04
CA ASP A 77 15.19 -4.00 -0.40
C ASP A 77 15.14 -4.73 -1.75
N GLU A 78 13.98 -4.91 -2.38
CA GLU A 78 13.96 -5.45 -3.75
C GLU A 78 14.64 -4.50 -4.74
N GLU A 79 14.59 -3.19 -4.51
CA GLU A 79 15.33 -2.20 -5.31
C GLU A 79 16.76 -1.95 -4.78
N GLN A 80 17.05 -2.30 -3.53
CA GLN A 80 18.36 -2.04 -2.90
C GLN A 80 19.37 -3.18 -3.06
N PHE A 81 18.97 -4.34 -3.61
CA PHE A 81 19.87 -5.48 -3.80
C PHE A 81 20.87 -5.33 -4.93
N ILE A 82 20.88 -4.21 -5.59
CA ILE A 82 22.00 -3.80 -6.42
C ILE A 82 22.85 -2.84 -5.57
N LEU A 83 23.56 -3.38 -4.60
CA LEU A 83 24.80 -2.81 -4.11
C LEU A 83 25.96 -3.15 -5.08
N GLU A 84 25.78 -2.94 -6.34
CA GLU A 84 26.76 -2.29 -7.16
C GLU A 84 26.58 -0.80 -6.85
N GLU A 85 27.69 -0.11 -6.57
CA GLU A 85 27.70 1.35 -6.53
C GLU A 85 26.83 1.88 -7.67
N VAL A 86 25.57 2.19 -7.39
CA VAL A 86 24.79 3.03 -8.28
C VAL A 86 25.47 4.38 -8.17
N LYS A 87 26.46 4.59 -9.02
CA LYS A 87 26.88 5.94 -9.37
C LYS A 87 25.60 6.59 -9.84
N PHE A 88 24.96 7.31 -8.92
CA PHE A 88 23.88 8.23 -9.26
C PHE A 88 24.50 9.21 -10.26
N ASN A 89 24.37 8.91 -11.54
CA ASN A 89 24.58 9.88 -12.58
C ASN A 89 23.53 10.94 -12.34
N LYS A 90 23.89 11.97 -11.55
CA LYS A 90 23.11 13.20 -11.47
C LYS A 90 22.87 13.57 -12.92
N LYS A 91 21.64 13.42 -13.42
CA LYS A 91 21.27 13.88 -14.76
C LYS A 91 21.80 15.30 -14.86
N LYS A 92 22.75 15.56 -15.75
CA LYS A 92 23.32 16.89 -15.93
C LYS A 92 22.16 17.82 -16.21
N LYS A 93 22.04 18.88 -15.42
CA LYS A 93 21.06 19.94 -15.66
C LYS A 93 21.36 20.50 -17.04
N TYR A 94 20.39 20.47 -17.96
CA TYR A 94 20.49 21.08 -19.27
C TYR A 94 19.77 22.43 -19.28
N LYS A 95 20.21 23.33 -20.17
CA LYS A 95 19.58 24.66 -20.36
C LYS A 95 18.16 24.44 -20.88
N GLY A 96 17.13 25.02 -20.21
CA GLY A 96 15.72 24.80 -20.53
C GLY A 96 14.99 23.77 -19.68
N GLN A 97 15.68 23.03 -18.78
CA GLN A 97 15.03 22.05 -17.89
C GLN A 97 13.94 22.64 -17.00
N LEU A 98 14.06 23.93 -16.62
CA LEU A 98 13.05 24.63 -15.84
C LEU A 98 11.82 24.93 -16.70
N ASP A 99 12.04 25.40 -17.93
CA ASP A 99 10.98 25.70 -18.87
C ASP A 99 10.16 24.46 -19.21
N ASP A 100 10.84 23.32 -19.43
CA ASP A 100 10.17 22.02 -19.64
C ASP A 100 9.30 21.60 -18.45
N LYS A 101 9.76 21.86 -17.23
CA LYS A 101 8.98 21.55 -16.01
C LYS A 101 7.75 22.44 -15.86
N LEU A 102 7.87 23.70 -16.25
CA LEU A 102 6.80 24.70 -16.12
C LEU A 102 5.84 24.72 -17.30
N SER A 103 6.21 24.18 -18.45
CA SER A 103 5.44 24.21 -19.70
C SER A 103 4.00 23.66 -19.61
N LYS A 104 3.71 22.81 -18.62
CA LYS A 104 2.38 22.23 -18.40
C LYS A 104 1.45 23.13 -17.57
N LEU A 105 1.96 24.19 -16.98
CA LEU A 105 1.18 25.15 -16.20
C LEU A 105 0.72 26.31 -17.10
N PRO A 106 -0.44 26.92 -16.81
CA PRO A 106 -0.83 28.16 -17.52
C PRO A 106 0.17 29.27 -17.17
N HIS A 107 0.57 30.04 -18.20
CA HIS A 107 1.49 31.15 -18.02
C HIS A 107 0.72 32.48 -18.07
N ILE A 108 1.02 33.37 -17.10
CA ILE A 108 0.48 34.74 -17.03
C ILE A 108 1.67 35.69 -17.16
N GLU A 109 1.59 36.64 -18.09
CA GLU A 109 2.61 37.67 -18.22
C GLU A 109 2.34 38.82 -17.23
N VAL A 110 3.32 39.07 -16.36
CA VAL A 110 3.33 40.24 -15.46
C VAL A 110 4.35 41.24 -15.98
N ILE A 111 3.88 42.38 -16.45
CA ILE A 111 4.74 43.44 -17.03
C ILE A 111 4.95 44.51 -15.97
N MET A 112 6.19 44.66 -15.51
CA MET A 112 6.59 45.76 -14.63
C MET A 112 6.85 47.01 -15.48
N THR A 113 6.13 48.07 -15.18
CA THR A 113 6.25 49.36 -15.86
C THR A 113 6.74 50.43 -14.91
N LEU A 114 7.40 51.45 -15.42
CA LEU A 114 7.77 52.64 -14.63
C LEU A 114 6.50 53.39 -14.21
N PRO A 115 6.47 53.96 -13.00
CA PRO A 115 5.38 54.86 -12.61
C PRO A 115 5.38 56.10 -13.50
N GLU A 116 4.20 56.70 -13.69
CA GLU A 116 4.04 57.87 -14.61
C GLU A 116 5.01 59.01 -14.28
N SER A 117 5.32 59.23 -13.02
CA SER A 117 6.29 60.24 -12.54
C SER A 117 7.71 60.04 -13.06
N GLU A 118 8.07 58.81 -13.43
CA GLU A 118 9.40 58.44 -13.91
C GLU A 118 9.48 58.31 -15.45
N LEU A 119 8.34 58.47 -16.14
CA LEU A 119 8.28 58.42 -17.60
C LEU A 119 8.76 59.74 -18.29
N VAL A 120 9.71 60.43 -17.67
CA VAL A 120 10.29 61.68 -18.19
C VAL A 120 11.79 61.48 -18.41
N CYS A 121 12.26 61.86 -19.59
CA CYS A 121 13.68 61.79 -19.92
C CYS A 121 14.49 62.80 -19.07
N PRO A 122 15.52 62.32 -18.32
CA PRO A 122 16.30 63.20 -17.45
C PRO A 122 17.21 64.20 -18.20
N VAL A 123 17.33 64.07 -19.53
CA VAL A 123 18.17 64.93 -20.37
C VAL A 123 17.37 66.02 -21.08
N CYS A 124 16.19 65.69 -21.62
CA CYS A 124 15.40 66.59 -22.46
C CYS A 124 13.96 66.82 -22.01
N ASN A 125 13.55 66.25 -20.87
CA ASN A 125 12.21 66.32 -20.29
C ASN A 125 11.07 65.80 -21.20
N SER A 126 11.38 65.09 -22.29
CA SER A 126 10.37 64.46 -23.13
C SER A 126 9.83 63.19 -22.53
N LYS A 127 8.62 62.79 -22.88
CA LYS A 127 7.97 61.53 -22.40
C LYS A 127 8.71 60.31 -22.95
N LEU A 128 9.12 59.41 -22.05
CA LEU A 128 9.70 58.10 -22.40
C LEU A 128 8.61 57.17 -22.94
N VAL A 129 8.95 56.39 -23.99
CA VAL A 129 8.06 55.39 -24.59
C VAL A 129 8.67 54.00 -24.44
N PRO A 130 7.87 52.93 -24.20
CA PRO A 130 8.37 51.59 -24.10
C PRO A 130 8.88 51.11 -25.48
N VAL A 131 10.11 50.55 -25.50
CA VAL A 131 10.75 50.07 -26.74
C VAL A 131 10.86 48.56 -26.80
N GLY A 132 10.50 47.84 -25.74
CA GLY A 132 10.51 46.37 -25.66
C GLY A 132 10.32 45.82 -24.25
N LYS A 133 10.15 44.53 -24.17
CA LYS A 133 10.11 43.78 -22.89
C LYS A 133 11.26 42.77 -22.83
N LYS A 134 11.83 42.60 -21.66
CA LYS A 134 12.89 41.62 -21.39
C LYS A 134 12.41 40.63 -20.32
N PHE A 135 12.54 39.34 -20.62
CA PHE A 135 12.27 38.31 -19.63
C PHE A 135 13.26 38.42 -18.46
N VAL A 136 12.75 38.35 -17.23
CA VAL A 136 13.54 38.43 -15.98
C VAL A 136 13.61 37.07 -15.30
N ARG A 137 12.45 36.47 -14.94
CA ARG A 137 12.36 35.20 -14.22
C ARG A 137 10.97 34.60 -14.30
N HIS A 138 10.87 33.30 -14.00
CA HIS A 138 9.61 32.64 -13.69
C HIS A 138 9.33 32.73 -12.19
N GLU A 139 8.08 32.95 -11.84
CA GLU A 139 7.56 32.87 -10.46
C GLU A 139 6.34 31.96 -10.47
N ILE A 140 6.16 31.12 -9.44
CA ILE A 140 4.99 30.26 -9.30
C ILE A 140 3.99 30.97 -8.41
N GLU A 141 2.83 31.33 -8.97
CA GLU A 141 1.69 31.85 -8.22
C GLU A 141 0.89 30.68 -7.63
N PHE A 142 0.67 30.69 -6.32
CA PHE A 142 -0.19 29.74 -5.63
C PHE A 142 -1.49 30.43 -5.23
N VAL A 143 -2.61 29.94 -5.80
CA VAL A 143 -3.96 30.43 -5.44
C VAL A 143 -4.55 29.45 -4.43
N PRO A 144 -4.78 29.86 -3.16
CA PRO A 144 -5.41 29.01 -2.15
C PRO A 144 -6.82 28.61 -2.55
N ALA A 145 -7.27 27.43 -2.06
CA ALA A 145 -8.64 26.97 -2.24
C ALA A 145 -9.65 27.99 -1.69
N LYS A 146 -10.74 28.21 -2.41
CA LYS A 146 -11.84 29.11 -2.00
C LYS A 146 -13.16 28.36 -1.99
N LEU A 147 -13.96 28.58 -0.94
CA LEU A 147 -15.32 28.08 -0.87
C LEU A 147 -16.30 29.06 -1.53
N LYS A 148 -17.31 28.51 -2.19
CA LYS A 148 -18.43 29.26 -2.77
C LYS A 148 -19.72 28.49 -2.51
N VAL A 149 -20.79 29.21 -2.20
CA VAL A 149 -22.14 28.65 -2.17
C VAL A 149 -22.75 28.73 -3.57
N ARG A 150 -23.35 27.65 -4.02
CA ARG A 150 -24.16 27.61 -5.25
C ARG A 150 -25.64 27.54 -4.85
N ASP A 151 -26.36 28.64 -5.03
CA ASP A 151 -27.80 28.65 -4.86
C ASP A 151 -28.45 28.18 -6.16
N VAL A 152 -29.08 27.00 -6.11
CA VAL A 152 -29.65 26.33 -7.29
C VAL A 152 -31.11 26.68 -7.41
N TYR A 153 -31.48 27.29 -8.54
CA TYR A 153 -32.85 27.66 -8.88
C TYR A 153 -33.29 26.87 -10.10
N THR A 154 -34.62 26.66 -10.20
CA THR A 154 -35.26 26.10 -11.39
C THR A 154 -36.26 27.09 -11.94
N THR A 155 -36.35 27.21 -13.26
CA THR A 155 -37.33 28.07 -13.94
C THR A 155 -38.50 27.21 -14.37
N THR A 156 -39.71 27.62 -13.97
CA THR A 156 -40.95 27.00 -14.44
C THR A 156 -41.48 27.80 -15.64
N TYR A 157 -41.76 27.12 -16.70
CA TYR A 157 -42.32 27.68 -17.95
C TYR A 157 -43.80 27.36 -18.03
N GLU A 158 -44.62 28.34 -18.48
CA GLU A 158 -46.06 28.19 -18.68
C GLU A 158 -46.43 28.38 -20.15
N CYS A 159 -47.38 27.58 -20.66
CA CYS A 159 -47.95 27.77 -21.95
C CYS A 159 -49.09 28.80 -21.90
N ARG A 160 -48.83 30.05 -22.28
CA ARG A 160 -49.83 31.14 -22.27
C ARG A 160 -51.05 30.87 -23.14
N LYS A 161 -50.88 30.17 -24.29
CA LYS A 161 -51.99 29.79 -25.19
C LYS A 161 -52.94 28.76 -24.53
N CYS A 162 -52.39 27.77 -23.86
CA CYS A 162 -53.19 26.81 -23.10
C CYS A 162 -53.90 27.47 -21.92
N ARG A 163 -53.23 28.37 -21.21
CA ARG A 163 -53.84 29.15 -20.10
C ARG A 163 -55.02 29.98 -20.56
N ALA A 164 -54.90 30.66 -21.71
CA ALA A 164 -56.01 31.44 -22.30
C ALA A 164 -57.22 30.55 -22.65
N ASN A 165 -57.01 29.25 -22.90
CA ASN A 165 -58.04 28.24 -23.16
C ASN A 165 -58.45 27.46 -21.91
N GLY A 166 -58.19 27.94 -20.70
CA GLY A 166 -58.53 27.31 -19.45
C GLY A 166 -57.73 26.09 -19.06
N LYS A 167 -56.61 25.78 -19.76
CA LYS A 167 -55.71 24.63 -19.47
C LYS A 167 -54.40 25.13 -18.91
N SER A 168 -54.03 24.69 -17.68
CA SER A 168 -52.71 24.98 -17.11
C SER A 168 -51.71 23.93 -17.60
N VAL A 169 -50.72 24.37 -18.40
CA VAL A 169 -49.60 23.54 -18.84
C VAL A 169 -48.31 24.19 -18.39
N MET A 170 -47.66 23.59 -17.41
CA MET A 170 -46.38 24.05 -16.87
C MET A 170 -45.29 22.99 -17.12
N LYS A 171 -44.06 23.44 -17.36
CA LYS A 171 -42.90 22.60 -17.55
C LYS A 171 -41.68 23.20 -16.84
N SER A 172 -41.00 22.39 -16.08
CA SER A 172 -39.71 22.75 -15.47
C SER A 172 -38.60 21.80 -15.99
N PRO A 173 -37.35 22.24 -16.06
CA PRO A 173 -36.24 21.34 -16.38
C PRO A 173 -36.06 20.31 -15.28
N GLY A 174 -35.54 19.13 -15.66
CA GLY A 174 -35.06 18.14 -14.69
C GLY A 174 -33.86 18.69 -13.91
N ILE A 175 -33.81 18.43 -12.62
CA ILE A 175 -32.70 18.81 -11.76
C ILE A 175 -31.91 17.54 -11.47
N PRO A 176 -30.57 17.54 -11.63
CA PRO A 176 -29.74 16.41 -11.23
C PRO A 176 -29.92 16.11 -9.74
N GLU A 177 -29.96 14.81 -9.40
CA GLU A 177 -30.05 14.40 -8.02
C GLU A 177 -28.79 14.80 -7.24
N PRO A 178 -28.93 15.28 -6.00
CA PRO A 178 -27.80 15.64 -5.16
C PRO A 178 -27.02 14.40 -4.73
N VAL A 179 -25.70 14.53 -4.55
CA VAL A 179 -24.85 13.42 -4.08
C VAL A 179 -25.31 12.86 -2.73
N ILE A 180 -25.85 13.70 -1.87
CA ILE A 180 -26.43 13.32 -0.58
C ILE A 180 -27.76 14.07 -0.42
N PRO A 181 -28.91 13.38 -0.36
CA PRO A 181 -30.21 13.99 -0.14
C PRO A 181 -30.25 14.85 1.14
N HIS A 182 -30.93 15.98 1.07
CA HIS A 182 -31.11 16.90 2.20
C HIS A 182 -29.80 17.46 2.80
N SER A 183 -28.71 17.46 2.01
CA SER A 183 -27.40 17.98 2.42
C SER A 183 -26.97 19.13 1.51
N TYR A 184 -26.15 20.02 2.04
CA TYR A 184 -25.47 21.05 1.25
C TYR A 184 -24.14 20.52 0.64
N ALA A 185 -23.87 19.23 0.75
CA ALA A 185 -22.73 18.59 0.12
C ALA A 185 -22.85 18.64 -1.40
N SER A 186 -21.80 19.10 -2.06
CA SER A 186 -21.66 18.95 -3.51
C SER A 186 -20.74 17.78 -3.86
N ALA A 187 -20.80 17.28 -5.08
CA ALA A 187 -19.89 16.25 -5.58
C ALA A 187 -18.42 16.62 -5.35
N GLU A 188 -18.07 17.89 -5.61
CA GLU A 188 -16.72 18.41 -5.44
C GLU A 188 -16.29 18.47 -3.99
N SER A 189 -17.19 18.86 -3.08
CA SER A 189 -16.88 18.98 -1.64
C SER A 189 -16.66 17.59 -1.00
N VAL A 190 -17.49 16.61 -1.35
CA VAL A 190 -17.31 15.22 -0.89
C VAL A 190 -16.02 14.62 -1.44
N ALA A 191 -15.78 14.77 -2.75
CA ALA A 191 -14.56 14.31 -3.40
C ALA A 191 -13.31 14.95 -2.79
N PHE A 192 -13.36 16.25 -2.45
CA PHE A 192 -12.25 16.95 -1.81
C PHE A 192 -11.97 16.40 -0.40
N VAL A 193 -12.99 16.22 0.44
CA VAL A 193 -12.85 15.63 1.78
C VAL A 193 -12.24 14.22 1.70
N MET A 194 -12.70 13.40 0.75
CA MET A 194 -12.15 12.05 0.52
C MET A 194 -10.70 12.10 0.02
N LYS A 195 -10.38 12.95 -0.96
CA LYS A 195 -9.01 13.12 -1.46
C LYS A 195 -8.07 13.55 -0.35
N GLN A 196 -8.44 14.54 0.45
CA GLN A 196 -7.62 14.99 1.58
C GLN A 196 -7.34 13.86 2.57
N LYS A 197 -8.37 13.09 2.92
CA LYS A 197 -8.19 11.98 3.87
C LYS A 197 -7.39 10.82 3.28
N PHE A 198 -7.76 10.29 2.13
CA PHE A 198 -7.26 9.00 1.63
C PHE A 198 -6.07 9.12 0.65
N VAL A 199 -5.87 10.29 0.03
CA VAL A 199 -4.71 10.54 -0.83
C VAL A 199 -3.63 11.32 -0.10
N ASN A 200 -4.01 12.42 0.57
CA ASN A 200 -3.08 13.33 1.23
C ASN A 200 -2.84 12.97 2.71
N GLY A 201 -3.57 11.99 3.26
CA GLY A 201 -3.41 11.54 4.64
C GLY A 201 -3.86 12.56 5.70
N VAL A 202 -4.72 13.53 5.35
CA VAL A 202 -5.20 14.57 6.27
C VAL A 202 -6.41 14.09 7.06
N PRO A 203 -6.32 13.85 8.38
CA PRO A 203 -7.45 13.41 9.20
C PRO A 203 -8.58 14.45 9.22
N LEU A 204 -9.82 13.98 9.42
CA LEU A 204 -11.00 14.85 9.39
C LEU A 204 -10.94 16.00 10.42
N TYR A 205 -10.33 15.80 11.58
CA TYR A 205 -10.19 16.87 12.57
C TYR A 205 -9.29 18.01 12.11
N ARG A 206 -8.28 17.74 11.26
CA ARG A 206 -7.45 18.79 10.63
C ARG A 206 -8.20 19.49 9.50
N GLN A 207 -8.98 18.73 8.73
CA GLN A 207 -9.84 19.30 7.71
C GLN A 207 -10.91 20.21 8.32
N GLU A 208 -11.52 19.83 9.46
CA GLU A 208 -12.46 20.67 10.22
C GLU A 208 -11.85 22.06 10.53
N SER A 209 -10.60 22.09 11.00
CA SER A 209 -9.89 23.34 11.26
C SER A 209 -9.61 24.13 9.97
N GLU A 210 -9.25 23.47 8.88
CA GLU A 210 -9.00 24.10 7.59
C GLU A 210 -10.28 24.73 7.01
N TRP A 211 -11.39 23.99 7.02
CA TRP A 211 -12.68 24.49 6.54
C TRP A 211 -13.19 25.69 7.35
N LYS A 212 -12.98 25.67 8.67
CA LYS A 212 -13.28 26.80 9.54
C LYS A 212 -12.47 28.05 9.18
N GLN A 213 -11.19 27.91 8.88
CA GLN A 213 -10.34 29.00 8.40
C GLN A 213 -10.79 29.57 7.05
N MET A 214 -11.38 28.72 6.20
CA MET A 214 -11.99 29.14 4.93
C MET A 214 -13.38 29.77 5.08
N GLY A 215 -13.91 29.87 6.31
CA GLY A 215 -15.18 30.53 6.61
C GLY A 215 -16.40 29.60 6.72
N LEU A 216 -16.23 28.28 6.70
CA LEU A 216 -17.30 27.30 6.88
C LEU A 216 -17.05 26.42 8.10
N ASP A 217 -17.94 26.48 9.08
CA ASP A 217 -17.92 25.59 10.25
C ASP A 217 -18.53 24.23 9.88
N LEU A 218 -17.69 23.35 9.31
CA LEU A 218 -18.06 22.00 8.87
C LEU A 218 -17.48 20.97 9.83
N SER A 219 -18.33 20.33 10.63
CA SER A 219 -17.87 19.37 11.63
C SER A 219 -17.29 18.10 11.01
N ARG A 220 -16.27 17.52 11.68
CA ARG A 220 -15.71 16.21 11.30
C ARG A 220 -16.76 15.09 11.25
N THR A 221 -17.81 15.17 12.07
CA THR A 221 -18.93 14.22 12.06
C THR A 221 -19.73 14.33 10.77
N THR A 222 -20.02 15.55 10.31
CA THR A 222 -20.68 15.78 9.01
C THR A 222 -19.84 15.25 7.87
N MET A 223 -18.53 15.53 7.86
CA MET A 223 -17.61 14.98 6.84
C MET A 223 -17.56 13.45 6.85
N ALA A 224 -17.56 12.83 8.05
CA ALA A 224 -17.60 11.38 8.18
C ALA A 224 -18.90 10.80 7.61
N ASN A 225 -20.05 11.42 7.90
CA ASN A 225 -21.34 11.01 7.35
C ASN A 225 -21.40 11.17 5.82
N TRP A 226 -20.79 12.21 5.27
CA TRP A 226 -20.66 12.37 3.81
C TRP A 226 -19.87 11.22 3.19
N ILE A 227 -18.75 10.84 3.80
CA ILE A 227 -17.91 9.71 3.34
C ILE A 227 -18.70 8.41 3.43
N ILE A 228 -19.36 8.13 4.56
CA ILE A 228 -20.10 6.88 4.78
C ILE A 228 -21.25 6.76 3.78
N TYR A 229 -22.08 7.78 3.66
CA TYR A 229 -23.20 7.77 2.72
C TYR A 229 -22.73 7.58 1.28
N SER A 230 -21.77 8.38 0.83
CA SER A 230 -21.30 8.31 -0.56
C SER A 230 -20.56 7.00 -0.86
N SER A 231 -19.88 6.43 0.13
CA SER A 231 -19.24 5.12 0.00
C SER A 231 -20.28 4.01 -0.19
N GLU A 232 -21.32 3.98 0.64
CA GLU A 232 -22.33 2.93 0.60
C GLU A 232 -23.16 2.98 -0.69
N HIS A 233 -23.58 4.19 -1.10
CA HIS A 233 -24.51 4.37 -2.20
C HIS A 233 -23.84 4.45 -3.58
N TRP A 234 -22.62 5.01 -3.66
CA TRP A 234 -21.99 5.31 -4.94
C TRP A 234 -20.69 4.54 -5.20
N LEU A 235 -19.86 4.28 -4.15
CA LEU A 235 -18.60 3.58 -4.36
C LEU A 235 -18.77 2.06 -4.25
N LYS A 236 -19.59 1.57 -3.32
CA LYS A 236 -19.81 0.13 -3.13
C LYS A 236 -20.33 -0.57 -4.39
N PRO A 237 -21.34 -0.07 -5.13
CA PRO A 237 -21.76 -0.71 -6.36
C PRO A 237 -20.63 -0.86 -7.39
N LEU A 238 -19.73 0.11 -7.48
CA LEU A 238 -18.55 0.05 -8.36
C LEU A 238 -17.54 -0.99 -7.89
N THR A 239 -17.25 -1.02 -6.58
CA THR A 239 -16.32 -2.04 -6.03
C THR A 239 -16.89 -3.44 -6.14
N ASP A 240 -18.18 -3.63 -5.96
CA ASP A 240 -18.87 -4.92 -6.14
C ASP A 240 -18.80 -5.38 -7.61
N ARG A 241 -19.00 -4.47 -8.57
CA ARG A 241 -18.86 -4.79 -10.00
C ARG A 241 -17.41 -5.16 -10.36
N MET A 242 -16.43 -4.42 -9.85
CA MET A 242 -15.02 -4.70 -10.07
C MET A 242 -14.57 -6.00 -9.38
N HIS A 243 -15.18 -6.36 -8.25
CA HIS A 243 -14.98 -7.66 -7.62
C HIS A 243 -15.41 -8.79 -8.58
N GLY A 244 -16.61 -8.71 -9.18
CA GLY A 244 -17.04 -9.68 -10.18
C GLY A 244 -16.04 -9.84 -11.34
N ILE A 245 -15.52 -8.72 -11.86
CA ILE A 245 -14.51 -8.72 -12.94
C ILE A 245 -13.19 -9.36 -12.46
N LEU A 246 -12.78 -9.13 -11.21
CA LEU A 246 -11.58 -9.76 -10.66
C LEU A 246 -11.74 -11.29 -10.56
N LEU A 247 -12.92 -11.78 -10.20
CA LEU A 247 -13.20 -13.22 -10.13
C LEU A 247 -13.14 -13.93 -11.48
N GLU A 248 -13.35 -13.22 -12.59
CA GLU A 248 -13.20 -13.74 -13.95
C GLU A 248 -11.72 -13.85 -14.40
N SER A 249 -10.78 -13.29 -13.63
CA SER A 249 -9.35 -13.35 -13.94
C SER A 249 -8.73 -14.70 -13.59
N LYS A 250 -7.53 -14.99 -14.13
CA LYS A 250 -6.79 -16.21 -13.80
C LYS A 250 -5.83 -16.06 -12.64
N HIS A 251 -5.52 -14.84 -12.25
CA HIS A 251 -4.52 -14.53 -11.24
C HIS A 251 -4.99 -13.37 -10.38
N ALA A 252 -4.82 -13.50 -9.08
CA ALA A 252 -5.08 -12.44 -8.13
C ALA A 252 -4.00 -12.43 -7.05
N HIS A 253 -3.61 -11.24 -6.60
CA HIS A 253 -2.82 -11.07 -5.40
C HIS A 253 -3.73 -10.95 -4.19
N ALA A 254 -3.23 -11.35 -3.02
CA ALA A 254 -3.91 -11.18 -1.74
C ALA A 254 -2.91 -10.86 -0.62
N ASP A 255 -3.28 -9.90 0.22
CA ASP A 255 -2.53 -9.49 1.41
C ASP A 255 -3.49 -8.90 2.45
N GLU A 256 -3.08 -8.76 3.71
CA GLU A 256 -3.89 -8.14 4.75
C GLU A 256 -3.04 -7.37 5.75
N THR A 257 -3.65 -6.33 6.37
CA THR A 257 -3.01 -5.55 7.43
C THR A 257 -3.98 -5.31 8.59
N PRO A 258 -3.50 -5.26 9.85
CA PRO A 258 -4.38 -4.98 10.97
C PRO A 258 -4.95 -3.57 10.90
N VAL A 259 -6.19 -3.41 11.36
CA VAL A 259 -6.87 -2.13 11.59
C VAL A 259 -7.57 -2.16 12.95
N GLN A 260 -7.63 -1.03 13.63
CA GLN A 260 -8.36 -0.90 14.88
C GLN A 260 -9.72 -0.25 14.61
N VAL A 261 -10.79 -0.85 15.14
CA VAL A 261 -12.16 -0.30 15.10
C VAL A 261 -12.65 -0.17 16.54
N LEU A 262 -13.02 1.05 16.97
CA LEU A 262 -13.35 1.31 18.37
C LEU A 262 -14.71 0.74 18.78
N ASN A 263 -15.74 1.00 17.95
CA ASN A 263 -17.11 0.54 18.20
C ASN A 263 -17.45 -0.61 17.26
N GLU A 264 -16.97 -1.79 17.58
CA GLU A 264 -17.28 -3.03 16.87
C GLU A 264 -18.12 -3.94 17.76
N PRO A 265 -19.34 -4.36 17.33
CA PRO A 265 -20.23 -5.19 18.15
C PRO A 265 -19.54 -6.47 18.64
N GLY A 266 -19.64 -6.74 19.94
CA GLY A 266 -19.10 -7.94 20.57
C GLY A 266 -17.58 -7.95 20.76
N LYS A 267 -16.86 -6.84 20.52
CA LYS A 267 -15.41 -6.74 20.65
C LYS A 267 -14.96 -5.59 21.55
N LYS A 268 -13.80 -5.75 22.16
CA LYS A 268 -13.11 -4.67 22.86
C LYS A 268 -12.43 -3.75 21.83
N ALA A 269 -12.40 -2.44 22.10
CA ALA A 269 -11.75 -1.45 21.24
C ALA A 269 -10.25 -1.73 20.92
N THR A 270 -9.57 -2.53 21.76
CA THR A 270 -8.19 -2.95 21.57
C THR A 270 -8.01 -4.17 20.65
N THR A 271 -9.12 -4.84 20.27
CA THR A 271 -9.07 -6.02 19.40
C THR A 271 -8.71 -5.61 17.98
N LYS A 272 -7.80 -6.37 17.35
CA LYS A 272 -7.41 -6.14 15.96
C LYS A 272 -8.48 -6.68 15.01
N SER A 273 -8.93 -5.84 14.12
CA SER A 273 -9.64 -6.20 12.89
C SER A 273 -8.67 -6.07 11.70
N TYR A 274 -9.07 -6.39 10.50
CA TYR A 274 -8.16 -6.45 9.36
C TYR A 274 -8.72 -5.75 8.13
N MET A 275 -7.84 -5.13 7.38
CA MET A 275 -8.07 -4.65 6.03
C MET A 275 -7.40 -5.64 5.08
N TRP A 276 -8.19 -6.35 4.31
CA TRP A 276 -7.74 -7.25 3.26
C TRP A 276 -7.58 -6.48 1.97
N VAL A 277 -6.59 -6.83 1.18
CA VAL A 277 -6.35 -6.25 -0.14
C VAL A 277 -6.29 -7.37 -1.16
N TYR A 278 -7.04 -7.20 -2.24
CA TYR A 278 -7.07 -8.13 -3.35
C TYR A 278 -6.84 -7.36 -4.64
N SER A 279 -5.90 -7.79 -5.46
CA SER A 279 -5.59 -7.06 -6.67
C SER A 279 -5.33 -7.94 -7.88
N SER A 280 -5.59 -7.39 -9.06
CA SER A 280 -5.18 -8.00 -10.31
C SER A 280 -3.66 -7.93 -10.47
N ILE A 281 -3.08 -8.84 -11.25
CA ILE A 281 -1.67 -8.79 -11.61
C ILE A 281 -1.34 -7.55 -12.47
N LYS A 282 -0.04 -7.23 -12.59
CA LYS A 282 0.45 -6.06 -13.36
C LYS A 282 0.02 -6.10 -14.84
N GLU A 283 0.00 -7.29 -15.41
CA GLU A 283 -0.32 -7.54 -16.83
C GLU A 283 -1.82 -7.61 -17.12
N SER A 284 -2.67 -7.41 -16.12
CA SER A 284 -4.14 -7.40 -16.30
C SER A 284 -4.58 -6.23 -17.19
N SER A 285 -5.51 -6.52 -18.10
CA SER A 285 -6.20 -5.48 -18.89
C SER A 285 -7.02 -4.53 -18.02
N TYR A 286 -7.42 -4.98 -16.86
CA TYR A 286 -8.20 -4.22 -15.88
C TYR A 286 -7.43 -4.15 -14.55
N PRO A 287 -6.66 -3.08 -14.32
CA PRO A 287 -5.96 -2.87 -13.05
C PRO A 287 -6.93 -2.64 -11.90
N ILE A 288 -7.19 -3.68 -11.10
CA ILE A 288 -8.12 -3.68 -9.97
C ILE A 288 -7.35 -3.74 -8.66
N ARG A 289 -7.81 -2.99 -7.65
CA ARG A 289 -7.26 -2.91 -6.30
C ARG A 289 -8.42 -2.79 -5.31
N LEU A 290 -8.79 -3.87 -4.65
CA LEU A 290 -9.94 -3.91 -3.75
C LEU A 290 -9.48 -4.04 -2.30
N PHE A 291 -9.93 -3.13 -1.46
CA PHE A 291 -9.79 -3.19 -0.01
C PHE A 291 -11.09 -3.69 0.58
N VAL A 292 -11.00 -4.64 1.50
CA VAL A 292 -12.17 -5.23 2.17
C VAL A 292 -11.91 -5.28 3.66
N TYR A 293 -12.79 -4.65 4.43
CA TYR A 293 -12.74 -4.74 5.88
C TYR A 293 -13.25 -6.10 6.35
N ALA A 294 -12.57 -6.69 7.33
CA ALA A 294 -13.04 -7.88 8.03
C ALA A 294 -12.75 -7.80 9.54
N PRO A 295 -13.66 -8.34 10.38
CA PRO A 295 -13.53 -8.25 11.82
C PRO A 295 -12.39 -9.10 12.39
N ASN A 296 -11.78 -9.97 11.63
CA ASN A 296 -10.71 -10.87 12.08
C ASN A 296 -9.83 -11.31 10.91
N ARG A 297 -8.78 -12.09 11.22
CA ARG A 297 -7.86 -12.68 10.24
C ARG A 297 -8.21 -14.13 9.88
N CYS A 298 -9.47 -14.55 10.03
CA CYS A 298 -9.83 -15.93 9.74
C CYS A 298 -9.82 -16.25 8.24
N GLY A 299 -9.45 -17.49 7.90
CA GLY A 299 -9.38 -17.94 6.50
C GLY A 299 -10.72 -17.95 5.75
N TYR A 300 -11.85 -17.89 6.45
CA TYR A 300 -13.14 -17.76 5.78
C TYR A 300 -13.30 -16.42 5.03
N ASN A 301 -12.60 -15.35 5.43
CA ASN A 301 -12.67 -14.06 4.74
C ASN A 301 -12.20 -14.15 3.28
N PRO A 302 -10.98 -14.65 2.97
CA PRO A 302 -10.59 -14.87 1.59
C PRO A 302 -11.40 -15.97 0.89
N GLN A 303 -11.92 -16.97 1.60
CA GLN A 303 -12.82 -17.98 1.01
C GLN A 303 -14.11 -17.33 0.49
N ILE A 304 -14.73 -16.43 1.27
CA ILE A 304 -15.92 -15.69 0.83
C ILE A 304 -15.58 -14.78 -0.36
N PHE A 305 -14.46 -14.05 -0.28
CA PHE A 305 -14.07 -13.13 -1.34
C PHE A 305 -13.80 -13.86 -2.67
N PHE A 306 -13.09 -14.98 -2.64
CA PHE A 306 -12.73 -15.76 -3.82
C PHE A 306 -13.77 -16.85 -4.17
N ASN A 307 -14.98 -16.78 -3.60
CA ASN A 307 -16.04 -17.74 -3.98
C ASN A 307 -16.35 -17.64 -5.48
N GLY A 308 -16.18 -18.75 -6.20
CA GLY A 308 -16.33 -18.82 -7.66
C GLY A 308 -15.08 -18.38 -8.46
N PHE A 309 -13.98 -18.02 -7.81
CA PHE A 309 -12.71 -17.79 -8.49
C PHE A 309 -11.99 -19.11 -8.77
N HIS A 310 -11.54 -19.29 -10.01
CA HIS A 310 -10.81 -20.48 -10.46
C HIS A 310 -9.46 -20.05 -11.06
N GLY A 311 -8.45 -19.88 -10.21
CA GLY A 311 -7.17 -19.35 -10.66
C GLY A 311 -6.07 -19.47 -9.60
N THR A 312 -5.01 -18.67 -9.77
CA THR A 312 -3.89 -18.64 -8.83
C THR A 312 -3.99 -17.43 -7.91
N VAL A 313 -3.94 -17.70 -6.60
CA VAL A 313 -3.83 -16.67 -5.55
C VAL A 313 -2.37 -16.52 -5.15
N ILE A 314 -1.83 -15.31 -5.29
CA ILE A 314 -0.44 -14.96 -4.97
C ILE A 314 -0.42 -14.26 -3.61
N SER A 315 0.28 -14.83 -2.60
CA SER A 315 0.25 -14.32 -1.23
C SER A 315 1.58 -14.52 -0.48
N ASP A 316 1.61 -14.12 0.79
CA ASP A 316 2.73 -14.30 1.73
C ASP A 316 2.82 -15.71 2.36
N ALA A 317 1.98 -16.65 1.91
CA ALA A 317 1.79 -18.00 2.50
C ALA A 317 1.15 -17.98 3.91
N TYR A 318 0.30 -17.00 4.20
CA TYR A 318 -0.57 -17.08 5.35
C TYR A 318 -1.55 -18.26 5.21
N SER A 319 -1.70 -19.07 6.25
CA SER A 319 -2.52 -20.31 6.21
C SER A 319 -4.01 -20.06 5.89
N GLY A 320 -4.50 -18.84 6.08
CA GLY A 320 -5.87 -18.46 5.73
C GLY A 320 -6.19 -18.56 4.24
N TYR A 321 -5.18 -18.58 3.37
CA TYR A 321 -5.35 -18.74 1.91
C TYR A 321 -5.33 -20.21 1.45
N ASN A 322 -5.00 -21.17 2.34
CA ASN A 322 -4.75 -22.57 1.91
C ASN A 322 -6.00 -23.32 1.43
N ASN A 323 -7.19 -22.94 1.86
CA ASN A 323 -8.42 -23.70 1.63
C ASN A 323 -9.43 -22.93 0.77
N ILE A 324 -8.96 -22.16 -0.21
CA ILE A 324 -9.83 -21.50 -1.17
C ILE A 324 -10.15 -22.52 -2.27
N GLU A 325 -11.43 -22.89 -2.40
CA GLU A 325 -11.87 -23.90 -3.33
C GLU A 325 -11.58 -23.49 -4.78
N GLY A 326 -11.07 -24.42 -5.59
CA GLY A 326 -10.75 -24.18 -7.00
C GLY A 326 -9.50 -23.35 -7.26
N CYS A 327 -8.75 -22.94 -6.21
CA CYS A 327 -7.60 -22.08 -6.34
C CYS A 327 -6.26 -22.81 -6.16
N VAL A 328 -5.25 -22.34 -6.89
CA VAL A 328 -3.85 -22.71 -6.69
C VAL A 328 -3.16 -21.59 -5.91
N ASN A 329 -2.35 -21.91 -4.91
CA ASN A 329 -1.59 -20.93 -4.15
C ASN A 329 -0.18 -20.78 -4.71
N ALA A 330 0.22 -19.53 -5.03
CA ALA A 330 1.59 -19.17 -5.34
C ALA A 330 2.16 -18.29 -4.21
N TYR A 331 3.38 -18.58 -3.75
CA TYR A 331 3.95 -17.91 -2.59
C TYR A 331 5.13 -17.02 -2.93
N CYS A 332 5.26 -15.95 -2.16
CA CYS A 332 6.24 -14.90 -2.33
C CYS A 332 7.65 -15.32 -1.87
N TRP A 333 8.63 -15.34 -2.77
CA TRP A 333 10.03 -15.60 -2.45
C TRP A 333 10.70 -14.49 -1.62
N ALA A 334 10.20 -13.26 -1.67
CA ALA A 334 10.70 -12.19 -0.81
C ALA A 334 10.44 -12.52 0.67
N HIS A 335 9.26 -13.07 1.00
CA HIS A 335 8.95 -13.54 2.35
C HIS A 335 9.84 -14.72 2.78
N ALA A 336 10.07 -15.69 1.90
CA ALA A 336 11.01 -16.78 2.15
C ALA A 336 12.42 -16.24 2.47
N ARG A 337 12.92 -15.29 1.67
CA ARG A 337 14.20 -14.64 1.88
C ARG A 337 14.25 -13.85 3.20
N ARG A 338 13.17 -13.13 3.54
CA ARG A 338 13.05 -12.38 4.80
C ARG A 338 13.22 -13.28 6.01
N LYS A 339 12.64 -14.51 6.01
CA LYS A 339 12.82 -15.48 7.11
C LYS A 339 14.29 -15.85 7.36
N PHE A 340 15.08 -16.01 6.31
CA PHE A 340 16.53 -16.22 6.44
C PHE A 340 17.27 -14.98 6.90
N ARG A 341 16.94 -13.79 6.38
CA ARG A 341 17.51 -12.51 6.82
C ARG A 341 17.29 -12.31 8.33
N ASP A 342 16.07 -12.53 8.81
CA ASP A 342 15.70 -12.34 10.21
C ASP A 342 16.35 -13.37 11.15
N SER A 343 16.95 -14.42 10.59
CA SER A 343 17.73 -15.42 11.31
C SER A 343 19.24 -15.14 11.35
N LEU A 344 19.69 -14.04 10.72
CA LEU A 344 21.09 -13.61 10.78
C LEU A 344 21.51 -13.30 12.21
N PRO A 345 22.75 -13.63 12.60
CA PRO A 345 23.32 -13.22 13.90
C PRO A 345 23.47 -11.70 13.96
N ASN A 346 23.43 -11.14 15.16
CA ASN A 346 23.58 -9.68 15.36
C ASN A 346 24.99 -9.17 15.04
N ASN A 347 26.02 -10.03 15.13
CA ASN A 347 27.37 -9.71 14.71
C ASN A 347 27.64 -10.36 13.33
N LEU A 348 27.89 -9.54 12.33
CA LEU A 348 28.15 -9.95 10.96
C LEU A 348 29.63 -10.19 10.64
N GLU A 349 30.53 -9.96 11.61
CA GLU A 349 31.95 -10.33 11.46
C GLU A 349 32.07 -11.84 11.27
N ASN A 350 32.55 -12.30 10.12
CA ASN A 350 32.63 -13.71 9.69
C ASN A 350 31.28 -14.38 9.31
N ALA A 351 30.24 -13.60 8.99
CA ALA A 351 28.93 -14.17 8.65
C ALA A 351 28.87 -14.77 7.24
N GLU A 352 29.85 -14.55 6.36
CA GLU A 352 29.80 -14.91 4.92
C GLU A 352 29.51 -16.40 4.64
N ASN A 353 29.90 -17.29 5.53
CA ASN A 353 29.70 -18.74 5.40
C ASN A 353 28.58 -19.27 6.30
N THR A 354 27.73 -18.41 6.85
CA THR A 354 26.60 -18.86 7.66
C THR A 354 25.46 -19.38 6.80
N LEU A 355 24.69 -20.35 7.33
CA LEU A 355 23.55 -20.93 6.61
C LEU A 355 22.52 -19.89 6.13
N PRO A 356 22.16 -18.83 6.90
CA PRO A 356 21.28 -17.78 6.40
C PRO A 356 21.82 -17.06 5.16
N ILE A 357 23.10 -16.70 5.14
CA ILE A 357 23.72 -16.01 4.00
C ILE A 357 23.80 -16.93 2.78
N ILE A 358 24.14 -18.21 2.97
CA ILE A 358 24.13 -19.19 1.88
C ILE A 358 22.72 -19.28 1.26
N ALA A 359 21.67 -19.38 2.10
CA ALA A 359 20.28 -19.40 1.64
C ALA A 359 19.94 -18.13 0.85
N MET A 360 20.25 -16.96 1.39
CA MET A 360 20.00 -15.66 0.75
C MET A 360 20.73 -15.52 -0.59
N ASN A 361 21.97 -16.00 -0.69
CA ASN A 361 22.75 -15.99 -1.93
C ASN A 361 22.17 -16.95 -2.98
N LYS A 362 21.66 -18.12 -2.58
CA LYS A 362 20.93 -19.01 -3.49
C LYS A 362 19.66 -18.36 -4.02
N ILE A 363 18.86 -17.74 -3.16
CA ILE A 363 17.65 -17.01 -3.54
C ILE A 363 17.98 -15.79 -4.41
N LYS A 364 19.08 -15.05 -4.13
CA LYS A 364 19.52 -13.91 -4.94
C LYS A 364 19.73 -14.27 -6.42
N LYS A 365 20.23 -15.48 -6.71
CA LYS A 365 20.39 -15.96 -8.09
C LYS A 365 19.06 -16.05 -8.83
N LEU A 366 17.98 -16.46 -8.14
CA LEU A 366 16.64 -16.52 -8.72
C LEU A 366 16.12 -15.13 -9.08
N PHE A 367 16.29 -14.15 -8.18
CA PHE A 367 15.92 -12.75 -8.44
C PHE A 367 16.69 -12.14 -9.62
N ALA A 368 17.97 -12.49 -9.77
CA ALA A 368 18.77 -12.02 -10.89
C ALA A 368 18.20 -12.52 -12.24
N ILE A 369 17.76 -13.79 -12.30
CA ILE A 369 17.12 -14.35 -13.50
C ILE A 369 15.80 -13.62 -13.78
N GLU A 370 14.95 -13.40 -12.77
CA GLU A 370 13.67 -12.71 -12.95
C GLU A 370 13.86 -11.28 -13.49
N LYS A 371 14.89 -10.57 -13.02
CA LYS A 371 15.24 -9.24 -13.55
C LYS A 371 15.69 -9.29 -15.02
N GLU A 372 16.45 -10.31 -15.40
CA GLU A 372 16.90 -10.54 -16.79
C GLU A 372 15.71 -10.74 -17.75
N ILE A 373 14.67 -11.41 -17.27
CA ILE A 373 13.52 -11.81 -18.08
C ILE A 373 12.31 -10.91 -17.92
N GLU A 374 12.36 -9.85 -17.14
CA GLU A 374 11.19 -8.99 -16.78
C GLU A 374 10.42 -8.53 -18.02
N ALA A 375 11.11 -8.08 -19.05
CA ALA A 375 10.52 -7.56 -20.29
C ALA A 375 10.04 -8.63 -21.29
N LEU A 376 10.23 -9.92 -20.99
CA LEU A 376 9.88 -10.99 -21.92
C LEU A 376 8.39 -11.35 -21.82
N SER A 377 7.86 -11.95 -22.90
CA SER A 377 6.51 -12.52 -22.89
C SER A 377 6.38 -13.68 -21.90
N PRO A 378 5.18 -13.94 -21.35
CA PRO A 378 4.94 -15.00 -20.38
C PRO A 378 5.47 -16.37 -20.81
N ASP A 379 5.26 -16.78 -22.05
CA ASP A 379 5.76 -18.07 -22.58
C ASP A 379 7.29 -18.16 -22.59
N LYS A 380 7.97 -17.04 -22.92
CA LYS A 380 9.42 -16.97 -22.85
C LYS A 380 9.93 -17.01 -21.43
N LYS A 381 9.24 -16.34 -20.50
CA LYS A 381 9.54 -16.40 -19.06
C LYS A 381 9.50 -17.85 -18.58
N VAL A 382 8.44 -18.60 -18.86
CA VAL A 382 8.33 -20.03 -18.48
C VAL A 382 9.50 -20.85 -19.01
N LYS A 383 9.84 -20.72 -20.29
CA LYS A 383 10.97 -21.48 -20.89
C LYS A 383 12.29 -21.21 -20.18
N ILE A 384 12.59 -19.95 -19.88
CA ILE A 384 13.85 -19.59 -19.19
C ILE A 384 13.82 -20.02 -17.73
N ARG A 385 12.68 -19.87 -17.04
CA ARG A 385 12.49 -20.35 -15.67
C ARG A 385 12.70 -21.86 -15.56
N GLN A 386 12.17 -22.65 -16.50
CA GLN A 386 12.40 -24.09 -16.54
C GLN A 386 13.89 -24.44 -16.79
N LEU A 387 14.57 -23.69 -17.66
CA LEU A 387 15.98 -23.94 -18.00
C LEU A 387 16.96 -23.46 -16.91
N LYS A 388 16.76 -22.25 -16.37
CA LYS A 388 17.71 -21.59 -15.46
C LYS A 388 17.27 -21.64 -14.00
N SER A 389 16.00 -21.33 -13.69
CA SER A 389 15.53 -21.19 -12.31
C SER A 389 15.21 -22.53 -11.66
N LYS A 390 14.60 -23.47 -12.37
CA LYS A 390 14.21 -24.78 -11.85
C LYS A 390 15.40 -25.55 -11.25
N PRO A 391 16.56 -25.70 -11.92
CA PRO A 391 17.71 -26.39 -11.34
C PRO A 391 18.22 -25.72 -10.05
N LEU A 392 18.21 -24.37 -9.98
CA LEU A 392 18.61 -23.63 -8.78
C LEU A 392 17.63 -23.84 -7.62
N ILE A 393 16.34 -23.94 -7.92
CA ILE A 393 15.30 -24.24 -6.93
C ILE A 393 15.44 -25.66 -6.41
N ASP A 394 15.68 -26.64 -7.30
CA ASP A 394 15.89 -28.03 -6.92
C ASP A 394 17.12 -28.17 -6.01
N ASP A 395 18.22 -27.49 -6.34
CA ASP A 395 19.42 -27.41 -5.50
C ASP A 395 19.14 -26.70 -4.15
N PHE A 396 18.38 -25.61 -4.16
CA PHE A 396 18.01 -24.88 -2.95
C PHE A 396 17.20 -25.75 -1.97
N PHE A 397 16.15 -26.43 -2.46
CA PHE A 397 15.32 -27.28 -1.60
C PHE A 397 16.06 -28.53 -1.12
N SER A 398 16.91 -29.13 -1.97
CA SER A 398 17.79 -30.24 -1.56
C SER A 398 18.74 -29.80 -0.45
N TRP A 399 19.36 -28.63 -0.61
CA TRP A 399 20.23 -28.03 0.39
C TRP A 399 19.46 -27.72 1.69
N CYS A 400 18.25 -27.19 1.62
CA CYS A 400 17.41 -26.94 2.81
C CYS A 400 17.09 -28.22 3.57
N LYS A 401 16.73 -29.30 2.85
CA LYS A 401 16.43 -30.61 3.45
C LYS A 401 17.66 -31.18 4.19
N SER A 402 18.85 -31.02 3.61
CA SER A 402 20.10 -31.49 4.25
C SER A 402 20.54 -30.67 5.46
N ASN A 403 20.17 -29.37 5.53
CA ASN A 403 20.67 -28.47 6.56
C ASN A 403 19.62 -28.08 7.63
N GLN A 404 18.36 -28.48 7.49
CA GLN A 404 17.28 -28.08 8.43
C GLN A 404 17.55 -28.47 9.89
N ASN A 405 18.27 -29.56 10.13
CA ASN A 405 18.61 -30.06 11.46
C ASN A 405 20.00 -29.60 11.97
N ALA A 406 20.79 -28.93 11.11
CA ALA A 406 22.16 -28.51 11.42
C ALA A 406 22.22 -27.20 12.23
N THR A 407 21.09 -26.66 12.70
CA THR A 407 21.06 -25.39 13.40
C THR A 407 20.45 -25.48 14.80
N ALA A 408 21.09 -24.79 15.76
CA ALA A 408 20.54 -24.55 17.08
C ALA A 408 19.69 -23.26 17.16
N SER A 409 19.71 -22.43 16.11
CA SER A 409 18.93 -21.18 16.07
C SER A 409 17.46 -21.45 15.79
N ALA A 410 16.58 -21.12 16.75
CA ALA A 410 15.13 -21.25 16.59
C ALA A 410 14.58 -20.40 15.42
N LYS A 411 15.20 -19.25 15.11
CA LYS A 411 14.81 -18.41 13.97
C LYS A 411 15.17 -19.07 12.65
N LEU A 412 16.37 -19.64 12.54
CA LEU A 412 16.81 -20.31 11.33
C LEU A 412 16.04 -21.64 11.11
N SER A 413 15.74 -22.38 12.17
CA SER A 413 14.89 -23.58 12.09
C SER A 413 13.48 -23.22 11.56
N ARG A 414 12.91 -22.10 12.01
CA ARG A 414 11.62 -21.59 11.48
C ARG A 414 11.72 -21.18 10.00
N ALA A 415 12.85 -20.60 9.57
CA ALA A 415 13.07 -20.25 8.17
C ALA A 415 13.12 -21.51 7.28
N PHE A 416 13.84 -22.53 7.65
CA PHE A 416 13.85 -23.82 6.94
C PHE A 416 12.46 -24.46 6.91
N LYS A 417 11.79 -24.55 8.05
CA LYS A 417 10.43 -25.09 8.14
C LYS A 417 9.44 -24.33 7.23
N TYR A 418 9.55 -23.00 7.20
CA TYR A 418 8.72 -22.17 6.34
C TYR A 418 8.90 -22.55 4.86
N VAL A 419 10.13 -22.54 4.33
CA VAL A 419 10.35 -22.82 2.90
C VAL A 419 10.00 -24.27 2.53
N LEU A 420 10.32 -25.24 3.40
CA LEU A 420 10.03 -26.65 3.13
C LEU A 420 8.53 -26.95 3.15
N ASN A 421 7.77 -26.33 4.06
CA ASN A 421 6.31 -26.50 4.12
C ASN A 421 5.58 -25.82 2.96
N HIS A 422 6.23 -24.84 2.29
CA HIS A 422 5.63 -24.05 1.22
C HIS A 422 6.31 -24.30 -0.15
N GLU A 423 7.06 -25.42 -0.27
CA GLU A 423 7.80 -25.75 -1.50
C GLU A 423 6.93 -25.72 -2.75
N GLU A 424 5.74 -26.32 -2.70
CA GLU A 424 4.82 -26.39 -3.83
C GLU A 424 4.39 -24.99 -4.32
N GLY A 425 3.92 -24.13 -3.43
CA GLY A 425 3.49 -22.77 -3.77
C GLY A 425 4.65 -21.87 -4.21
N LEU A 426 5.86 -22.04 -3.63
CA LEU A 426 7.06 -21.33 -4.06
C LEU A 426 7.53 -21.74 -5.46
N ARG A 427 7.15 -22.93 -5.94
CA ARG A 427 7.46 -23.42 -7.29
C ARG A 427 6.48 -22.95 -8.36
N GLN A 428 5.28 -22.47 -8.00
CA GLN A 428 4.21 -22.18 -8.95
C GLN A 428 4.63 -21.19 -10.05
N TYR A 429 5.41 -20.16 -9.72
CA TYR A 429 5.86 -19.18 -10.71
C TYR A 429 6.70 -19.78 -11.85
N LEU A 430 7.24 -21.00 -11.69
CA LEU A 430 7.98 -21.70 -12.74
C LEU A 430 7.09 -22.15 -13.90
N TYR A 431 5.80 -22.35 -13.65
CA TYR A 431 4.87 -22.99 -14.57
C TYR A 431 3.99 -21.99 -15.33
N ASP A 432 3.88 -20.76 -14.82
CA ASP A 432 3.09 -19.70 -15.43
C ASP A 432 3.87 -18.38 -15.46
N GLY A 433 4.08 -17.83 -16.66
CA GLY A 433 4.84 -16.60 -16.86
C GLY A 433 4.14 -15.32 -16.36
N TYR A 434 2.85 -15.40 -16.05
CA TYR A 434 2.08 -14.32 -15.44
C TYR A 434 2.25 -14.26 -13.92
N ILE A 435 2.61 -15.37 -13.28
CA ILE A 435 2.83 -15.40 -11.83
C ILE A 435 4.18 -14.74 -11.53
N PRO A 436 4.21 -13.61 -10.78
CA PRO A 436 5.45 -13.00 -10.35
C PRO A 436 6.09 -13.82 -9.22
N MET A 437 7.40 -13.73 -9.08
CA MET A 437 8.14 -14.37 -8.00
C MET A 437 7.82 -13.77 -6.61
N THR A 438 7.23 -12.56 -6.58
CA THR A 438 6.98 -11.83 -5.34
C THR A 438 5.59 -11.23 -5.27
N ASN A 439 5.10 -10.97 -4.05
CA ASN A 439 3.85 -10.24 -3.80
C ASN A 439 4.06 -8.73 -3.61
N SER A 440 5.16 -8.17 -4.10
CA SER A 440 5.52 -6.76 -3.91
C SER A 440 4.49 -5.77 -4.49
N LEU A 441 3.66 -6.21 -5.42
CA LEU A 441 2.57 -5.39 -5.95
C LEU A 441 1.56 -5.04 -4.85
N ASP A 442 1.05 -6.04 -4.12
CA ASP A 442 0.08 -5.81 -3.05
C ASP A 442 0.70 -5.12 -1.84
N GLU A 443 1.95 -5.41 -1.51
CA GLU A 443 2.68 -4.67 -0.49
C GLU A 443 2.72 -3.16 -0.81
N ARG A 444 2.88 -2.77 -2.08
CA ARG A 444 2.79 -1.37 -2.53
C ARG A 444 1.36 -0.83 -2.51
N VAL A 445 0.38 -1.63 -2.86
CA VAL A 445 -1.05 -1.25 -2.84
C VAL A 445 -1.53 -1.01 -1.41
N ILE A 446 -1.09 -1.80 -0.44
CA ILE A 446 -1.49 -1.68 0.97
C ILE A 446 -0.83 -0.48 1.68
N ARG A 447 0.33 0.00 1.18
CA ARG A 447 1.13 1.08 1.78
C ARG A 447 0.35 2.40 2.00
N PRO A 448 -0.43 2.94 1.06
CA PRO A 448 -1.23 4.15 1.30
C PRO A 448 -2.18 4.01 2.49
N PHE A 449 -2.82 2.85 2.66
CA PHE A 449 -3.67 2.57 3.81
C PHE A 449 -2.88 2.55 5.12
N THR A 450 -1.74 1.86 5.16
CA THR A 450 -0.92 1.77 6.38
C THR A 450 -0.32 3.12 6.76
N THR A 451 0.08 3.95 5.80
CA THR A 451 0.55 5.32 6.02
C THR A 451 -0.60 6.20 6.52
N GLY A 452 -1.77 6.13 5.89
CA GLY A 452 -2.96 6.86 6.32
C GLY A 452 -3.38 6.47 7.74
N ARG A 453 -3.41 5.18 8.06
CA ARG A 453 -3.71 4.67 9.41
C ARG A 453 -2.82 5.30 10.49
N LYS A 454 -1.56 5.57 10.22
CA LYS A 454 -0.67 6.27 11.18
C LYS A 454 -1.12 7.71 11.48
N ASN A 455 -1.88 8.35 10.59
CA ASN A 455 -2.39 9.70 10.79
C ASN A 455 -3.69 9.75 11.60
N TRP A 456 -4.61 8.79 11.43
CA TRP A 456 -5.90 8.77 12.17
C TRP A 456 -6.03 7.61 13.15
N LEU A 457 -5.10 6.69 13.23
CA LEU A 457 -4.89 5.58 14.16
C LEU A 457 -5.96 4.47 14.11
N PHE A 458 -7.25 4.83 14.06
CA PHE A 458 -8.38 3.89 14.14
C PHE A 458 -9.57 4.34 13.29
N SER A 459 -10.52 3.46 13.06
CA SER A 459 -11.87 3.76 12.62
C SER A 459 -12.82 3.80 13.81
N ALA A 460 -13.72 4.77 13.86
CA ALA A 460 -14.66 4.89 14.98
C ALA A 460 -15.72 3.78 14.97
N SER A 461 -16.15 3.33 13.77
CA SER A 461 -17.21 2.33 13.57
C SER A 461 -16.86 1.36 12.44
N VAL A 462 -17.61 0.27 12.36
CA VAL A 462 -17.54 -0.70 11.26
C VAL A 462 -17.88 -0.01 9.93
N SER A 463 -18.95 0.77 9.85
CA SER A 463 -19.32 1.51 8.64
C SER A 463 -18.23 2.50 8.19
N GLY A 464 -17.51 3.11 9.15
CA GLY A 464 -16.33 3.94 8.85
C GLY A 464 -15.15 3.16 8.28
N ALA A 465 -14.94 1.92 8.74
CA ALA A 465 -13.90 1.02 8.21
C ALA A 465 -14.24 0.52 6.80
N GLU A 466 -15.49 0.08 6.57
CA GLU A 466 -16.01 -0.33 5.26
C GLU A 466 -15.97 0.82 4.25
N SER A 467 -16.36 2.02 4.67
CA SER A 467 -16.29 3.20 3.82
C SER A 467 -14.85 3.57 3.46
N SER A 468 -13.92 3.39 4.39
CA SER A 468 -12.49 3.56 4.12
C SER A 468 -11.99 2.52 3.12
N ALA A 469 -12.43 1.27 3.21
CA ALA A 469 -12.09 0.21 2.26
C ALA A 469 -12.55 0.58 0.83
N ASN A 470 -13.82 0.96 0.66
CA ASN A 470 -14.34 1.37 -0.65
C ASN A 470 -13.62 2.61 -1.20
N ALA A 471 -13.35 3.61 -0.35
CA ALA A 471 -12.64 4.83 -0.77
C ALA A 471 -11.22 4.53 -1.22
N TYR A 472 -10.45 3.71 -0.47
CA TYR A 472 -9.11 3.28 -0.89
C TYR A 472 -9.18 2.45 -2.18
N SER A 473 -10.14 1.55 -2.33
CA SER A 473 -10.33 0.78 -3.56
C SER A 473 -10.47 1.70 -4.77
N ILE A 474 -11.42 2.62 -4.75
CA ILE A 474 -11.69 3.55 -5.86
C ILE A 474 -10.47 4.43 -6.16
N ILE A 475 -9.79 4.95 -5.12
CA ILE A 475 -8.62 5.82 -5.27
C ILE A 475 -7.42 5.06 -5.85
N GLU A 476 -7.11 3.88 -5.33
CA GLU A 476 -5.96 3.09 -5.81
C GLU A 476 -6.22 2.49 -7.20
N ILE A 477 -7.47 2.15 -7.51
CA ILE A 477 -7.86 1.76 -8.87
C ILE A 477 -7.75 2.94 -9.83
N ALA A 478 -8.19 4.16 -9.45
CA ALA A 478 -8.01 5.35 -10.26
C ALA A 478 -6.53 5.58 -10.61
N LYS A 479 -5.65 5.54 -9.61
CA LYS A 479 -4.19 5.68 -9.81
C LYS A 479 -3.63 4.58 -10.72
N ALA A 480 -4.03 3.32 -10.51
CA ALA A 480 -3.59 2.19 -11.32
C ALA A 480 -4.01 2.30 -12.80
N ASN A 481 -5.10 3.01 -13.07
CA ASN A 481 -5.62 3.26 -14.41
C ASN A 481 -5.18 4.63 -14.99
N GLY A 482 -4.26 5.35 -14.33
CA GLY A 482 -3.73 6.63 -14.77
C GLY A 482 -4.72 7.80 -14.71
N LEU A 483 -5.72 7.71 -13.80
CA LEU A 483 -6.73 8.74 -13.58
C LEU A 483 -6.36 9.64 -12.40
N ASP A 484 -6.83 10.89 -12.44
CA ASP A 484 -6.82 11.76 -11.26
C ASP A 484 -7.92 11.31 -10.27
N PRO A 485 -7.58 10.90 -9.03
CA PRO A 485 -8.57 10.41 -8.07
C PRO A 485 -9.65 11.44 -7.71
N TYR A 486 -9.31 12.73 -7.68
CA TYR A 486 -10.28 13.79 -7.39
C TYR A 486 -11.29 13.95 -8.52
N LYS A 487 -10.81 14.00 -9.76
CA LYS A 487 -11.68 14.06 -10.93
C LYS A 487 -12.60 12.84 -11.02
N TYR A 488 -12.05 11.65 -10.74
CA TYR A 488 -12.83 10.42 -10.80
C TYR A 488 -13.92 10.38 -9.73
N LEU A 489 -13.60 10.68 -8.47
CA LEU A 489 -14.60 10.79 -7.39
C LEU A 489 -15.66 11.86 -7.72
N THR A 490 -15.24 13.03 -8.21
CA THR A 490 -16.18 14.11 -8.60
C THR A 490 -17.10 13.64 -9.72
N THR A 491 -16.58 12.93 -10.72
CA THR A 491 -17.39 12.38 -11.83
C THR A 491 -18.41 11.37 -11.32
N ILE A 492 -18.00 10.42 -10.47
CA ILE A 492 -18.92 9.47 -9.84
C ILE A 492 -20.04 10.22 -9.11
N PHE A 493 -19.69 11.13 -8.21
CA PHE A 493 -20.66 11.85 -7.37
C PHE A 493 -21.54 12.86 -8.12
N THR A 494 -21.12 13.30 -9.32
CA THR A 494 -21.92 14.19 -10.16
C THR A 494 -22.96 13.45 -10.97
N TYR A 495 -22.59 12.31 -11.55
CA TYR A 495 -23.42 11.67 -12.56
C TYR A 495 -24.15 10.41 -12.06
N LEU A 496 -23.54 9.64 -11.16
CA LEU A 496 -24.11 8.38 -10.68
C LEU A 496 -25.41 8.55 -9.85
N PRO A 497 -25.57 9.61 -9.00
CA PRO A 497 -26.81 9.83 -8.25
C PRO A 497 -28.07 9.95 -9.10
N SER A 498 -27.96 10.44 -10.33
CA SER A 498 -29.07 10.58 -11.26
C SER A 498 -29.37 9.32 -12.08
N GLN A 499 -28.66 8.21 -11.83
CA GLN A 499 -28.86 6.95 -12.53
C GLN A 499 -29.73 5.98 -11.72
N ASP A 500 -30.66 5.32 -12.38
CA ASP A 500 -31.48 4.25 -11.76
C ASP A 500 -30.77 2.90 -11.93
N LEU A 501 -29.85 2.59 -11.00
CA LEU A 501 -29.07 1.36 -11.02
C LEU A 501 -29.93 0.11 -10.75
N ILE A 502 -31.13 0.26 -10.23
CA ILE A 502 -32.05 -0.88 -10.00
C ILE A 502 -32.65 -1.32 -11.33
N LYS A 503 -33.08 -0.36 -12.17
CA LYS A 503 -33.67 -0.67 -13.47
C LYS A 503 -32.61 -0.98 -14.54
N ASN A 504 -31.47 -0.32 -14.48
CA ASN A 504 -30.42 -0.42 -15.50
C ASN A 504 -29.06 -0.67 -14.82
N PRO A 505 -28.81 -1.86 -14.25
CA PRO A 505 -27.59 -2.15 -13.52
C PRO A 505 -26.31 -2.08 -14.39
N GLU A 506 -26.43 -2.27 -15.72
CA GLU A 506 -25.34 -2.18 -16.68
C GLU A 506 -24.75 -0.77 -16.82
N ILE A 507 -25.47 0.27 -16.42
CA ILE A 507 -24.98 1.66 -16.45
C ILE A 507 -23.71 1.79 -15.59
N ILE A 508 -23.55 0.96 -14.56
CA ILE A 508 -22.36 0.98 -13.70
C ILE A 508 -21.06 0.79 -14.49
N ASP A 509 -21.10 0.07 -15.61
CA ASP A 509 -19.93 -0.20 -16.45
C ASP A 509 -19.41 1.07 -17.16
N GLU A 510 -20.27 2.09 -17.37
CA GLU A 510 -19.85 3.40 -17.89
C GLU A 510 -18.99 4.18 -16.90
N PHE A 511 -19.10 3.89 -15.61
CA PHE A 511 -18.33 4.52 -14.53
C PHE A 511 -17.08 3.75 -14.13
N LEU A 512 -16.81 2.59 -14.75
CA LEU A 512 -15.57 1.85 -14.50
C LEU A 512 -14.35 2.64 -15.01
N PRO A 513 -13.19 2.53 -14.34
CA PRO A 513 -11.99 3.33 -14.62
C PRO A 513 -11.49 3.25 -16.06
N TRP A 514 -11.72 2.14 -16.74
CA TRP A 514 -11.33 1.89 -18.13
C TRP A 514 -12.39 2.26 -19.17
N SER A 515 -13.58 2.71 -18.74
CA SER A 515 -14.63 3.14 -19.67
C SER A 515 -14.20 4.38 -20.46
N LYS A 516 -14.73 4.50 -21.67
CA LYS A 516 -14.45 5.68 -22.52
C LYS A 516 -14.87 7.00 -21.85
N PHE A 517 -16.01 6.98 -21.14
CA PHE A 517 -16.53 8.13 -20.43
C PHE A 517 -15.55 8.60 -19.34
N VAL A 518 -15.11 7.69 -18.47
CA VAL A 518 -14.19 8.00 -17.36
C VAL A 518 -12.81 8.38 -17.89
N GLN A 519 -12.26 7.66 -18.87
CA GLN A 519 -10.95 7.96 -19.45
C GLN A 519 -10.88 9.35 -20.10
N LYS A 520 -12.00 9.83 -20.66
CA LYS A 520 -12.08 11.16 -21.25
C LYS A 520 -12.14 12.28 -20.21
N ASN A 521 -12.85 12.05 -19.10
CA ASN A 521 -13.18 13.11 -18.14
C ASN A 521 -12.22 13.15 -16.92
N CYS A 522 -11.48 12.07 -16.65
CA CYS A 522 -10.74 11.93 -15.39
C CYS A 522 -9.21 11.82 -15.53
N LYS A 523 -8.68 11.92 -16.74
CA LYS A 523 -7.21 12.00 -16.94
C LYS A 523 -6.62 13.34 -16.55
#